data_820009a201846cb66ece72905804be72
#
_entry.id   820009a201846cb66ece72905804be72
#
_cell.length_a   1.000
_cell.length_b   1.000
_cell.length_c   1.000
_cell.angle_alpha   90.00
_cell.angle_beta   90.00
_cell.angle_gamma   90.00
#
_symmetry.space_group_name_H-M   'P 1'
#
loop_
_entity.id
_entity.type
_entity.pdbx_description
1 polymer ?
#
loop_
_entity_poly.entity_id
_entity_poly.type
_entity_poly.pdbx_seq_one_letter_code
_entity_poly.pdbx_strand_id
1 'polypeptide(L)'
;PNYTRAAWPIRDIYSQLRRLYEQWNQRVFECTGSVIDVFTEGELQYIVMDTGPAGEQQLVVLINESATTSPLIGSKYVAYAHVEGRYMYKSKYEPLLTTLYMDVAKAE
;
A
#
# COMPACT_ATOMS: atom_id res chain seq x y z
N PRO A 1 14.17 -11.36 -5.05
CA PRO A 1 14.64 -9.96 -5.07
C PRO A 1 14.95 -9.43 -3.69
N ASN A 2 15.93 -8.55 -3.61
CA ASN A 2 16.42 -8.04 -2.33
C ASN A 2 15.37 -7.25 -1.55
N TYR A 3 14.44 -6.62 -2.23
CA TYR A 3 13.42 -5.81 -1.55
C TYR A 3 12.49 -6.64 -0.66
N THR A 4 12.26 -7.92 -1.00
CA THR A 4 11.38 -8.76 -0.16
C THR A 4 12.01 -9.10 1.17
N ARG A 5 13.33 -9.21 1.22
CA ARG A 5 14.07 -9.50 2.48
C ARG A 5 14.17 -8.29 3.38
N ALA A 6 14.27 -7.10 2.77
CA ALA A 6 14.43 -5.86 3.52
C ALA A 6 13.11 -5.20 3.88
N ALA A 7 12.00 -5.74 3.40
CA ALA A 7 10.69 -5.15 3.61
C ALA A 7 10.23 -5.32 5.06
N TRP A 8 9.66 -4.25 5.62
CA TRP A 8 9.05 -4.27 6.94
C TRP A 8 7.55 -4.36 6.80
N PRO A 9 6.85 -5.14 7.65
CA PRO A 9 5.39 -5.13 7.65
C PRO A 9 4.88 -3.73 7.98
N ILE A 10 4.06 -3.18 7.10
CA ILE A 10 3.58 -1.80 7.29
C ILE A 10 2.72 -1.68 8.53
N ARG A 11 2.04 -2.75 8.91
CA ARG A 11 1.17 -2.78 10.09
C ARG A 11 1.91 -2.37 11.36
N ASP A 12 3.18 -2.73 11.48
CA ASP A 12 3.96 -2.50 12.71
C ASP A 12 4.30 -1.03 12.91
N ILE A 13 4.34 -0.26 11.83
CA ILE A 13 4.75 1.14 11.91
C ILE A 13 3.73 2.11 11.32
N TYR A 14 2.52 1.63 11.07
CA TYR A 14 1.51 2.41 10.36
C TYR A 14 1.27 3.78 11.00
N SER A 15 1.13 3.86 12.31
CA SER A 15 0.89 5.11 13.02
C SER A 15 2.03 6.11 12.85
N GLN A 16 3.26 5.60 12.87
CA GLN A 16 4.45 6.44 12.68
C GLN A 16 4.51 6.93 11.25
N LEU A 17 4.21 6.06 10.29
CA LEU A 17 4.25 6.37 8.87
C LEU A 17 3.26 7.48 8.51
N ARG A 18 2.08 7.47 9.11
CA ARG A 18 1.09 8.52 8.87
C ARG A 18 1.56 9.89 9.34
N ARG A 19 2.38 9.94 10.38
CA ARG A 19 2.83 11.20 10.99
C ARG A 19 4.15 11.68 10.43
N LEU A 20 5.10 10.77 10.25
CA LEU A 20 6.50 11.10 10.00
C LEU A 20 7.02 10.33 8.79
N TYR A 21 6.28 10.38 7.69
CA TYR A 21 6.62 9.59 6.50
C TYR A 21 8.02 9.93 5.96
N GLU A 22 8.53 11.13 6.19
CA GLU A 22 9.84 11.53 5.69
C GLU A 22 10.98 10.66 6.23
N GLN A 23 10.83 10.17 7.46
CA GLN A 23 11.81 9.26 8.05
C GLN A 23 11.89 7.93 7.32
N TRP A 24 10.83 7.58 6.61
CA TRP A 24 10.70 6.27 5.98
C TRP A 24 10.77 6.36 4.46
N ASN A 25 11.12 7.55 3.93
CA ASN A 25 11.21 7.78 2.49
C ASN A 25 12.15 6.76 1.85
N GLN A 26 11.72 6.19 0.73
CA GLN A 26 12.43 5.14 -0.02
C GLN A 26 12.55 3.80 0.72
N ARG A 27 12.03 3.69 1.94
CA ARG A 27 11.99 2.42 2.64
C ARG A 27 10.96 1.51 2.01
N VAL A 28 11.29 0.22 1.92
CA VAL A 28 10.38 -0.80 1.36
C VAL A 28 9.56 -1.41 2.48
N PHE A 29 8.25 -1.48 2.26
CA PHE A 29 7.32 -2.10 3.20
C PHE A 29 6.53 -3.21 2.53
N GLU A 30 6.20 -4.23 3.32
CA GLU A 30 5.25 -5.25 2.93
C GLU A 30 3.87 -4.79 3.35
N CYS A 31 2.97 -4.64 2.37
CA CYS A 31 1.59 -4.24 2.60
C CYS A 31 0.70 -5.42 2.24
N THR A 32 0.09 -6.03 3.24
CA THR A 32 -0.83 -7.15 3.04
C THR A 32 -2.21 -6.73 3.51
N GLY A 33 -3.21 -6.87 2.67
CA GLY A 33 -4.55 -6.47 3.04
C GLY A 33 -5.54 -6.62 1.91
N SER A 34 -6.73 -6.06 2.13
CA SER A 34 -7.82 -6.13 1.16
C SER A 34 -7.88 -4.84 0.35
N VAL A 35 -8.05 -4.98 -0.96
CA VAL A 35 -8.25 -3.83 -1.84
C VAL A 35 -9.67 -3.32 -1.64
N ILE A 36 -9.80 -2.04 -1.31
CA ILE A 36 -11.11 -1.42 -1.09
C ILE A 36 -11.49 -0.43 -2.19
N ASP A 37 -10.52 0.03 -2.96
CA ASP A 37 -10.78 0.98 -4.04
C ASP A 37 -9.67 0.91 -5.07
N VAL A 38 -10.00 1.19 -6.33
CA VAL A 38 -9.05 1.29 -7.44
C VAL A 38 -9.53 2.42 -8.34
N PHE A 39 -8.64 3.37 -8.61
CA PHE A 39 -8.99 4.48 -9.50
C PHE A 39 -7.75 4.93 -10.27
N THR A 40 -7.95 5.76 -11.29
CA THR A 40 -6.86 6.32 -12.08
C THR A 40 -6.86 7.84 -11.98
N GLU A 41 -5.67 8.42 -11.92
CA GLU A 41 -5.47 9.86 -12.05
C GLU A 41 -4.36 10.06 -13.06
N GLY A 42 -4.65 10.77 -14.15
CA GLY A 42 -3.72 10.85 -15.25
C GLY A 42 -3.46 9.46 -15.83
N GLU A 43 -2.21 9.07 -15.90
CA GLU A 43 -1.80 7.76 -16.43
C GLU A 43 -1.51 6.74 -15.34
N LEU A 44 -1.67 7.13 -14.08
CA LEU A 44 -1.34 6.25 -12.95
C LEU A 44 -2.57 5.59 -12.37
N GLN A 45 -2.41 4.32 -12.02
CA GLN A 45 -3.42 3.59 -11.27
C GLN A 45 -3.11 3.70 -9.78
N TYR A 46 -4.15 4.01 -8.99
CA TYR A 46 -4.07 4.08 -7.55
C TYR A 46 -4.89 2.97 -6.94
N ILE A 47 -4.32 2.27 -5.98
CA ILE A 47 -4.97 1.16 -5.29
C ILE A 47 -5.02 1.51 -3.82
N VAL A 48 -6.21 1.49 -3.23
CA VAL A 48 -6.38 1.71 -1.79
C VAL A 48 -6.55 0.36 -1.11
N MET A 49 -5.67 0.07 -0.17
CA MET A 49 -5.63 -1.21 0.52
C MET A 49 -5.80 -1.00 2.03
N ASP A 50 -6.65 -1.81 2.63
CA ASP A 50 -6.80 -1.85 4.09
C ASP A 50 -5.85 -2.90 4.64
N THR A 51 -4.80 -2.46 5.34
CA THR A 51 -3.75 -3.32 5.91
C THR A 51 -3.97 -3.64 7.37
N GLY A 52 -5.04 -3.11 7.97
CA GLY A 52 -5.30 -3.29 9.39
C GLY A 52 -5.93 -4.62 9.74
N PRO A 53 -5.91 -4.97 11.03
CA PRO A 53 -6.65 -6.12 11.51
C PRO A 53 -8.16 -5.88 11.44
N ALA A 54 -8.94 -6.94 11.57
CA ALA A 54 -10.39 -6.84 11.57
C ALA A 54 -10.85 -5.83 12.63
N GLY A 55 -11.71 -4.90 12.22
CA GLY A 55 -12.25 -3.87 13.11
C GLY A 55 -11.39 -2.63 13.25
N GLU A 56 -10.17 -2.61 12.66
CA GLU A 56 -9.30 -1.45 12.70
C GLU A 56 -8.79 -1.15 11.30
N GLN A 57 -9.33 -0.11 10.68
CA GLN A 57 -8.97 0.24 9.33
C GLN A 57 -7.63 0.98 9.29
N GLN A 58 -6.70 0.47 8.48
CA GLN A 58 -5.40 1.08 8.26
C GLN A 58 -5.14 1.16 6.76
N LEU A 59 -5.52 2.27 6.15
CA LEU A 59 -5.47 2.43 4.70
C LEU A 59 -4.10 2.89 4.23
N VAL A 60 -3.66 2.32 3.12
CA VAL A 60 -2.51 2.81 2.36
C VAL A 60 -2.94 3.04 0.92
N VAL A 61 -2.31 3.98 0.24
CA VAL A 61 -2.56 4.26 -1.17
C VAL A 61 -1.32 3.82 -1.94
N LEU A 62 -1.50 2.92 -2.89
CA LEU A 62 -0.40 2.36 -3.69
C LEU A 62 -0.49 2.88 -5.11
N ILE A 63 0.63 3.39 -5.63
CA ILE A 63 0.75 3.74 -7.04
C ILE A 63 1.23 2.50 -7.78
N ASN A 64 0.46 2.05 -8.76
CA ASN A 64 0.81 0.91 -9.60
C ASN A 64 1.19 1.40 -11.00
N GLU A 65 2.47 1.62 -11.23
CA GLU A 65 2.97 2.16 -12.49
C GLU A 65 2.94 1.14 -13.64
N SER A 66 3.04 -0.14 -13.32
CA SER A 66 3.10 -1.21 -14.32
C SER A 66 1.81 -2.00 -14.41
N ALA A 67 0.69 -1.32 -14.25
CA ALA A 67 -0.63 -1.95 -14.20
C ALA A 67 -0.99 -2.59 -15.55
N THR A 68 -0.79 -3.89 -15.66
CA THR A 68 -1.31 -4.66 -16.78
C THR A 68 -2.72 -5.15 -16.49
N THR A 69 -3.05 -5.29 -15.21
CA THR A 69 -4.37 -5.70 -14.74
C THR A 69 -4.74 -4.90 -13.50
N SER A 70 -6.04 -4.68 -13.31
CA SER A 70 -6.54 -4.04 -12.10
C SER A 70 -6.79 -5.08 -11.02
N PRO A 71 -6.36 -4.82 -9.79
CA PRO A 71 -6.73 -5.69 -8.67
C PRO A 71 -8.24 -5.69 -8.45
N LEU A 72 -8.76 -6.81 -7.97
CA LEU A 72 -10.19 -6.93 -7.67
C LEU A 72 -10.48 -6.35 -6.29
N ILE A 73 -11.46 -5.46 -6.23
CA ILE A 73 -11.93 -4.90 -4.96
C ILE A 73 -12.50 -6.04 -4.12
N GLY A 74 -12.11 -6.09 -2.84
CA GLY A 74 -12.50 -7.14 -1.91
C GLY A 74 -11.52 -8.28 -1.79
N SER A 75 -10.60 -8.42 -2.74
CA SER A 75 -9.59 -9.49 -2.70
C SER A 75 -8.38 -9.07 -1.90
N LYS A 76 -7.69 -10.07 -1.32
CA LYS A 76 -6.45 -9.84 -0.58
C LYS A 76 -5.24 -9.91 -1.49
N TYR A 77 -4.34 -8.97 -1.28
CA TYR A 77 -3.07 -8.89 -2.00
C TYR A 77 -1.94 -8.64 -1.04
N VAL A 78 -0.74 -9.03 -1.46
CA VAL A 78 0.50 -8.60 -0.83
C VAL A 78 1.24 -7.71 -1.82
N ALA A 79 1.68 -6.56 -1.35
CA ALA A 79 2.45 -5.62 -2.16
C ALA A 79 3.74 -5.26 -1.43
N TYR A 80 4.82 -5.14 -2.18
CA TYR A 80 6.08 -4.59 -1.70
C TYR A 80 6.23 -3.23 -2.36
N ALA A 81 6.33 -2.20 -1.54
CA ALA A 81 6.26 -0.83 -2.02
C ALA A 81 7.16 0.09 -1.20
N HIS A 82 7.70 1.12 -1.85
CA HIS A 82 8.49 2.11 -1.14
C HIS A 82 7.68 3.39 -0.89
N VAL A 83 8.00 4.05 0.23
CA VAL A 83 7.26 5.22 0.66
C VAL A 83 7.57 6.42 -0.22
N GLU A 84 6.53 7.08 -0.71
CA GLU A 84 6.63 8.31 -1.50
C GLU A 84 6.21 9.54 -0.71
N GLY A 85 5.19 9.41 0.14
CA GLY A 85 4.65 10.56 0.85
C GLY A 85 3.27 10.26 1.42
N ARG A 86 2.36 11.20 1.22
CA ARG A 86 0.99 11.09 1.71
C ARG A 86 0.01 11.43 0.58
N TYR A 87 -1.16 10.85 0.64
CA TYR A 87 -2.24 11.11 -0.30
C TYR A 87 -3.52 11.43 0.46
N MET A 88 -4.21 12.48 0.05
CA MET A 88 -5.49 12.86 0.66
C MET A 88 -6.58 11.97 0.08
N TYR A 89 -6.99 10.97 0.86
CA TYR A 89 -8.04 10.05 0.46
C TYR A 89 -9.25 10.23 1.37
N LYS A 90 -10.38 10.63 0.79
CA LYS A 90 -11.63 10.86 1.54
C LYS A 90 -11.42 11.70 2.81
N SER A 91 -10.78 12.85 2.63
CA SER A 91 -10.58 13.86 3.68
C SER A 91 -9.56 13.47 4.77
N LYS A 92 -8.79 12.41 4.56
CA LYS A 92 -7.70 12.02 5.46
C LYS A 92 -6.44 11.76 4.66
N TYR A 93 -5.29 12.14 5.23
CA TYR A 93 -4.01 11.78 4.64
C TYR A 93 -3.68 10.34 5.00
N GLU A 94 -3.38 9.56 3.99
CA GLU A 94 -2.94 8.19 4.14
C GLU A 94 -1.54 8.01 3.53
N PRO A 95 -0.75 7.02 3.99
CA PRO A 95 0.56 6.78 3.39
C PRO A 95 0.44 6.48 1.91
N LEU A 96 1.32 7.10 1.12
CA LEU A 96 1.41 6.89 -0.33
C LEU A 96 2.70 6.16 -0.64
N LEU A 97 2.60 5.03 -1.33
CA LEU A 97 3.74 4.19 -1.67
C LEU A 97 3.69 3.83 -3.15
N THR A 98 4.87 3.67 -3.75
CA THR A 98 4.98 3.15 -5.12
C THR A 98 5.23 1.66 -5.09
N THR A 99 4.38 0.90 -5.76
CA THR A 99 4.46 -0.54 -5.80
C THR A 99 5.64 -1.02 -6.64
N LEU A 100 6.46 -1.89 -6.05
CA LEU A 100 7.56 -2.58 -6.72
C LEU A 100 7.09 -3.94 -7.22
N TYR A 101 6.23 -4.60 -6.45
CA TYR A 101 5.69 -5.92 -6.77
C TYR A 101 4.38 -6.12 -6.01
N MET A 102 3.42 -6.75 -6.67
CA MET A 102 2.12 -7.03 -6.05
C MET A 102 1.59 -8.36 -6.58
N ASP A 103 1.03 -9.17 -5.69
CA ASP A 103 0.44 -10.45 -6.06
C ASP A 103 -0.72 -10.78 -5.14
N VAL A 104 -1.53 -11.73 -5.55
CA VAL A 104 -2.64 -12.21 -4.73
C VAL A 104 -2.06 -12.88 -3.48
N ALA A 105 -2.59 -12.49 -2.31
CA ALA A 105 -2.16 -13.10 -1.06
C ALA A 105 -2.57 -14.56 -1.03
N LYS A 106 -1.64 -15.43 -0.65
CA LYS A 106 -1.94 -16.84 -0.53
C LYS A 106 -2.85 -17.06 0.66
N ALA A 107 -3.82 -17.94 0.49
CA ALA A 107 -4.68 -18.37 1.59
C ALA A 107 -3.84 -19.17 2.59
N GLU A 108 -3.99 -18.86 3.86
CA GLU A 108 -3.34 -19.63 4.93
C GLU A 108 -4.19 -20.81 5.33
#